data_1bbc5af6f3807577160b28d19454196e
#
_entry.id   1bbc5af6f3807577160b28d19454196e
#
_cell.length_a   1.000
_cell.length_b   1.000
_cell.length_c   1.000
_cell.angle_alpha   90.00
_cell.angle_beta   90.00
_cell.angle_gamma   90.00
#
_symmetry.space_group_name_H-M   'P 1'
#
loop_
_entity.id
_entity.type
_entity.pdbx_description
1 polymer ?
#
loop_
_entity_poly.entity_id
_entity_poly.type
_entity_poly.pdbx_seq_one_letter_code
_entity_poly.pdbx_strand_id
1 'polypeptide(L)'
;MPRATLWQRLTGAGFARFQAGDLIGVLPQGSAVPRLYSLASGRRDGFVEIVVRKHPGGLASGQLTALEPGARVTAFLRRNPGCHADRGRTPLILIGAGTGIGPLAGFIRGNARHRPVHLFFGMRHADSDFFYGEEMPGWQAEGRLTRLVTAVSRGARRSYPPHWRI
;
A
#
# COMPACT_ATOMS: atom_id res chain seq x y z
N MET A 1 0.73 -3.41 -15.57
CA MET A 1 1.79 -4.26 -14.95
C MET A 1 1.12 -5.10 -13.88
N PRO A 2 1.35 -6.42 -13.82
CA PRO A 2 0.72 -7.25 -12.82
C PRO A 2 1.16 -6.79 -11.42
N ARG A 3 0.21 -6.69 -10.49
CA ARG A 3 0.46 -6.51 -9.07
C ARG A 3 1.27 -7.70 -8.57
N ALA A 4 2.46 -7.48 -8.05
CA ALA A 4 3.11 -8.49 -7.23
C ALA A 4 2.53 -8.39 -5.80
N THR A 5 1.38 -8.99 -5.57
CA THR A 5 0.83 -9.19 -4.23
C THR A 5 1.49 -10.41 -3.65
N LEU A 6 2.33 -10.24 -2.64
CA LEU A 6 3.01 -11.33 -1.96
C LEU A 6 2.09 -11.92 -0.89
N TRP A 7 1.42 -13.03 -1.19
CA TRP A 7 0.68 -13.83 -0.22
C TRP A 7 1.66 -14.77 0.48
N GLN A 8 2.00 -14.48 1.72
CA GLN A 8 2.78 -15.41 2.53
C GLN A 8 2.11 -15.67 3.88
N ARG A 9 1.88 -16.94 4.17
CA ARG A 9 1.60 -17.41 5.51
C ARG A 9 2.91 -17.37 6.27
N LEU A 10 3.17 -16.28 6.98
CA LEU A 10 4.37 -16.14 7.78
C LEU A 10 4.16 -16.83 9.13
N THR A 11 4.86 -17.94 9.31
CA THR A 11 4.95 -18.64 10.58
C THR A 11 6.17 -18.15 11.34
N GLY A 12 5.95 -17.46 12.46
CA GLY A 12 7.02 -16.99 13.33
C GLY A 12 6.53 -15.98 14.36
N ALA A 13 7.06 -16.01 15.56
CA ALA A 13 6.64 -15.13 16.67
C ALA A 13 6.81 -13.63 16.35
N GLY A 14 7.75 -13.26 15.45
CA GLY A 14 7.98 -11.87 15.04
C GLY A 14 6.83 -11.25 14.23
N PHE A 15 5.99 -12.08 13.59
CA PHE A 15 4.87 -11.63 12.77
C PHE A 15 3.52 -11.59 13.53
N ALA A 16 3.54 -11.87 14.83
CA ALA A 16 2.33 -11.91 15.64
C ALA A 16 1.67 -10.54 15.86
N ARG A 17 2.37 -9.43 15.65
CA ARG A 17 1.92 -8.08 15.98
C ARG A 17 2.41 -7.03 14.98
N PHE A 18 1.93 -7.11 13.75
CA PHE A 18 2.19 -6.07 12.76
C PHE A 18 0.91 -5.31 12.41
N GLN A 19 1.07 -4.12 11.88
CA GLN A 19 -0.03 -3.30 11.39
C GLN A 19 0.40 -2.54 10.12
N ALA A 20 -0.57 -2.07 9.37
CA ALA A 20 -0.30 -1.23 8.20
C ALA A 20 0.59 -0.05 8.59
N GLY A 21 1.56 0.28 7.74
CA GLY A 21 2.56 1.31 8.00
C GLY A 21 3.82 0.80 8.72
N ASP A 22 3.82 -0.37 9.36
CA ASP A 22 5.07 -1.03 9.77
C ASP A 22 5.90 -1.38 8.54
N LEU A 23 7.17 -1.69 8.73
CA LEU A 23 8.10 -2.00 7.65
C LEU A 23 8.42 -3.50 7.62
N ILE A 24 8.53 -4.04 6.42
CA ILE A 24 9.20 -5.30 6.18
C ILE A 24 10.55 -5.03 5.51
N GLY A 25 11.63 -5.52 6.12
CA GLY A 25 12.96 -5.52 5.52
C GLY A 25 13.16 -6.80 4.74
N VAL A 26 13.30 -6.71 3.44
CA VAL A 26 13.60 -7.84 2.56
C VAL A 26 15.09 -7.85 2.26
N LEU A 27 15.73 -8.99 2.50
CA LEU A 27 17.13 -9.21 2.14
C LEU A 27 17.19 -9.86 0.75
N PRO A 28 17.57 -9.09 -0.30
CA PRO A 28 17.64 -9.66 -1.63
C PRO A 28 18.85 -10.60 -1.75
N GLN A 29 18.71 -11.64 -2.58
CA GLN A 29 19.83 -12.51 -2.89
C GLN A 29 20.97 -11.71 -3.53
N GLY A 30 22.20 -11.97 -3.10
CA GLY A 30 23.38 -11.23 -3.56
C GLY A 30 23.62 -9.90 -2.89
N SER A 31 22.90 -9.57 -1.80
CA SER A 31 23.12 -8.34 -1.03
C SER A 31 23.01 -8.58 0.46
N ALA A 32 23.91 -7.99 1.25
CA ALA A 32 23.82 -7.93 2.70
C ALA A 32 22.95 -6.77 3.20
N VAL A 33 22.48 -5.90 2.30
CA VAL A 33 21.72 -4.69 2.67
C VAL A 33 20.24 -4.91 2.40
N PRO A 34 19.38 -4.92 3.43
CA PRO A 34 17.95 -5.09 3.26
C PRO A 34 17.32 -3.87 2.60
N ARG A 35 16.18 -4.08 1.94
CA ARG A 35 15.31 -3.02 1.43
C ARG A 35 14.02 -3.00 2.23
N LEU A 36 13.65 -1.82 2.69
CA LEU A 36 12.46 -1.62 3.52
C LEU A 36 11.25 -1.28 2.65
N TYR A 37 10.14 -1.94 2.92
CA TYR A 37 8.85 -1.69 2.30
C TYR A 37 7.80 -1.49 3.38
N SER A 38 6.94 -0.48 3.20
CA SER A 38 5.83 -0.27 4.12
C SER A 38 4.75 -1.32 3.91
N LEU A 39 4.24 -1.86 5.01
CA LEU A 39 3.15 -2.83 4.98
C LEU A 39 1.84 -2.16 4.57
N ALA A 40 1.17 -2.78 3.61
CA ALA A 40 -0.16 -2.41 3.12
C ALA A 40 -1.27 -3.17 3.85
N SER A 41 -0.92 -4.04 4.78
CA SER A 41 -1.86 -4.84 5.56
C SER A 41 -1.49 -4.85 7.04
N GLY A 42 -2.44 -5.24 7.87
CA GLY A 42 -2.23 -5.50 9.29
C GLY A 42 -2.56 -6.94 9.66
N ARG A 43 -2.29 -7.34 10.90
CA ARG A 43 -2.53 -8.71 11.38
C ARG A 43 -3.96 -9.21 11.15
N ARG A 44 -4.96 -8.30 11.26
CA ARG A 44 -6.38 -8.65 11.09
C ARG A 44 -6.73 -9.07 9.68
N ASP A 45 -5.92 -8.69 8.70
CA ASP A 45 -6.12 -9.06 7.29
C ASP A 45 -5.72 -10.51 7.01
N GLY A 46 -4.98 -11.17 7.92
CA GLY A 46 -4.56 -12.57 7.79
C GLY A 46 -3.38 -12.80 6.83
N PHE A 47 -2.82 -11.75 6.26
CA PHE A 47 -1.69 -11.79 5.32
C PHE A 47 -0.77 -10.57 5.47
N VAL A 48 0.43 -10.68 4.93
CA VAL A 48 1.39 -9.57 4.79
C VAL A 48 1.38 -9.10 3.35
N GLU A 49 1.16 -7.81 3.14
CA GLU A 49 1.10 -7.20 1.82
C GLU A 49 2.04 -6.01 1.72
N ILE A 50 2.72 -5.91 0.58
CA ILE A 50 3.52 -4.75 0.19
C ILE A 50 3.22 -4.37 -1.26
N VAL A 51 3.34 -3.09 -1.58
CA VAL A 51 3.25 -2.61 -2.96
C VAL A 51 4.66 -2.38 -3.50
N VAL A 52 5.02 -3.09 -4.55
CA VAL A 52 6.34 -3.02 -5.16
C VAL A 52 6.22 -2.56 -6.60
N ARG A 53 6.96 -1.51 -6.96
CA ARG A 53 7.17 -1.13 -8.35
C ARG A 53 8.53 -1.67 -8.79
N LYS A 54 8.57 -2.42 -9.89
CA LYS A 54 9.83 -2.84 -10.50
C LYS A 54 10.62 -1.62 -10.96
N HIS A 55 11.83 -1.48 -10.44
CA HIS A 55 12.75 -0.42 -10.85
C HIS A 55 13.77 -1.00 -11.83
N PRO A 56 14.05 -0.33 -12.96
CA PRO A 56 15.14 -0.76 -13.86
C PRO A 56 16.47 -0.88 -13.10
N GLY A 57 17.12 -2.04 -13.17
CA GLY A 57 18.36 -2.32 -12.43
C GLY A 57 18.19 -2.49 -10.91
N GLY A 58 16.97 -2.39 -10.37
CA GLY A 58 16.71 -2.57 -8.94
C GLY A 58 16.76 -4.04 -8.52
N LEU A 59 17.77 -4.43 -7.73
CA LEU A 59 17.97 -5.82 -7.29
C LEU A 59 16.76 -6.37 -6.54
N ALA A 60 16.34 -5.74 -5.45
CA ALA A 60 15.24 -6.21 -4.62
C ALA A 60 13.89 -6.15 -5.35
N SER A 61 13.58 -5.03 -6.03
CA SER A 61 12.33 -4.91 -6.77
C SER A 61 12.27 -5.88 -7.95
N GLY A 62 13.41 -6.13 -8.60
CA GLY A 62 13.52 -7.12 -9.67
C GLY A 62 13.22 -8.53 -9.17
N GLN A 63 13.84 -8.94 -8.06
CA GLN A 63 13.60 -10.25 -7.44
C GLN A 63 12.16 -10.40 -6.94
N LEU A 64 11.64 -9.41 -6.19
CA LEU A 64 10.29 -9.46 -5.64
C LEU A 64 9.21 -9.53 -6.73
N THR A 65 9.39 -8.84 -7.85
CA THR A 65 8.41 -8.87 -8.96
C THR A 65 8.55 -10.07 -9.88
N ALA A 66 9.59 -10.89 -9.69
CA ALA A 66 9.82 -12.15 -10.39
C ALA A 66 9.49 -13.40 -9.56
N LEU A 67 9.01 -13.22 -8.31
CA LEU A 67 8.66 -14.34 -7.44
C LEU A 67 7.44 -15.10 -7.99
N GLU A 68 7.59 -16.41 -8.03
CA GLU A 68 6.48 -17.33 -8.30
C GLU A 68 5.78 -17.72 -6.97
N PRO A 69 4.50 -18.12 -7.03
CA PRO A 69 3.78 -18.63 -5.86
C PRO A 69 4.57 -19.77 -5.19
N GLY A 70 4.72 -19.68 -3.85
CA GLY A 70 5.49 -20.66 -3.06
C GLY A 70 6.97 -20.30 -2.90
N ALA A 71 7.49 -19.30 -3.60
CA ALA A 71 8.87 -18.84 -3.40
C ALA A 71 9.09 -18.30 -1.98
N ARG A 72 10.31 -18.47 -1.47
CA ARG A 72 10.68 -18.02 -0.12
C ARG A 72 11.51 -16.74 -0.19
N VAL A 73 11.26 -15.84 0.75
CA VAL A 73 11.97 -14.57 0.89
C VAL A 73 12.51 -14.46 2.31
N THR A 74 13.78 -14.08 2.44
CA THR A 74 14.36 -13.72 3.75
C THR A 74 13.93 -12.32 4.11
N ALA A 75 13.19 -12.17 5.20
CA ALA A 75 12.65 -10.89 5.62
C ALA A 75 12.52 -10.79 7.14
N PHE A 76 12.45 -9.56 7.63
CA PHE A 76 12.19 -9.25 9.04
C PHE A 76 11.19 -8.09 9.16
N LEU A 77 10.48 -8.03 10.28
CA LEU A 77 9.58 -6.92 10.59
C LEU A 77 10.31 -5.83 11.39
N ARG A 78 10.01 -4.58 11.06
CA ARG A 78 10.43 -3.41 11.83
C ARG A 78 9.21 -2.54 12.13
N ARG A 79 8.98 -2.25 13.40
CA ARG A 79 7.93 -1.33 13.84
C ARG A 79 8.20 0.09 13.32
N ASN A 80 7.14 0.75 12.89
CA ASN A 80 7.20 2.13 12.42
C ASN A 80 6.06 2.97 13.02
N PRO A 81 6.12 3.29 14.33
CA PRO A 81 5.05 4.00 15.03
C PRO A 81 4.69 5.35 14.40
N GLY A 82 5.66 6.01 13.76
CA GLY A 82 5.44 7.28 13.07
C GLY A 82 4.58 7.20 11.81
N CYS A 83 4.29 5.97 11.32
CA CYS A 83 3.45 5.74 10.16
C CYS A 83 2.23 4.85 10.51
N HIS A 84 1.62 5.10 11.65
CA HIS A 84 0.38 4.43 12.03
C HIS A 84 -0.77 5.43 12.00
N ALA A 85 -1.92 5.00 11.49
CA ALA A 85 -3.14 5.76 11.67
C ALA A 85 -3.50 5.77 13.16
N ASP A 86 -3.80 6.94 13.70
CA ASP A 86 -4.31 7.04 15.06
C ASP A 86 -5.65 6.28 15.20
N ARG A 87 -6.07 6.04 16.44
CA ARG A 87 -7.33 5.35 16.75
C ARG A 87 -8.48 6.31 17.04
N GLY A 88 -8.29 7.60 16.73
CA GLY A 88 -9.29 8.64 16.95
C GLY A 88 -10.53 8.51 16.06
N ARG A 89 -11.51 9.38 16.30
CA ARG A 89 -12.72 9.52 15.47
C ARG A 89 -12.64 10.73 14.53
N THR A 90 -11.62 11.56 14.68
CA THR A 90 -11.40 12.73 13.81
C THR A 90 -11.22 12.28 12.36
N PRO A 91 -11.71 13.05 11.39
CA PRO A 91 -11.48 12.77 9.97
C PRO A 91 -10.00 12.54 9.66
N LEU A 92 -9.71 11.58 8.80
CA LEU A 92 -8.37 11.25 8.36
C LEU A 92 -8.19 11.67 6.91
N ILE A 93 -7.17 12.50 6.67
CA ILE A 93 -6.74 12.86 5.33
C ILE A 93 -5.51 12.03 4.99
N LEU A 94 -5.61 11.25 3.94
CA LEU A 94 -4.54 10.41 3.41
C LEU A 94 -4.07 11.00 2.08
N ILE A 95 -2.77 11.25 1.96
CA ILE A 95 -2.18 11.78 0.72
C ILE A 95 -1.03 10.84 0.33
N GLY A 96 -1.09 10.31 -0.89
CA GLY A 96 -0.08 9.40 -1.37
C GLY A 96 0.08 9.40 -2.88
N ALA A 97 1.23 8.93 -3.35
CA ALA A 97 1.49 8.80 -4.77
C ALA A 97 2.20 7.46 -5.08
N GLY A 98 1.85 6.86 -6.20
CA GLY A 98 2.43 5.60 -6.65
C GLY A 98 2.36 4.50 -5.58
N THR A 99 3.48 3.85 -5.28
CA THR A 99 3.54 2.76 -4.28
C THR A 99 3.32 3.24 -2.84
N GLY A 100 3.38 4.54 -2.57
CA GLY A 100 3.04 5.12 -1.28
C GLY A 100 1.58 4.91 -0.87
N ILE A 101 0.72 4.46 -1.78
CA ILE A 101 -0.65 4.03 -1.48
C ILE A 101 -0.72 2.80 -0.56
N GLY A 102 0.33 1.96 -0.54
CA GLY A 102 0.30 0.71 0.21
C GLY A 102 -0.15 0.86 1.66
N PRO A 103 0.58 1.57 2.53
CA PRO A 103 0.15 1.76 3.93
C PRO A 103 -1.20 2.47 4.04
N LEU A 104 -1.53 3.37 3.12
CA LEU A 104 -2.81 4.09 3.13
C LEU A 104 -3.98 3.14 2.84
N ALA A 105 -3.81 2.21 1.91
CA ALA A 105 -4.79 1.14 1.65
C ALA A 105 -5.03 0.28 2.90
N GLY A 106 -3.96 -0.06 3.63
CA GLY A 106 -4.07 -0.76 4.89
C GLY A 106 -4.81 0.03 5.97
N PHE A 107 -4.64 1.37 6.03
CA PHE A 107 -5.39 2.22 6.95
C PHE A 107 -6.88 2.26 6.60
N ILE A 108 -7.22 2.35 5.31
CA ILE A 108 -8.61 2.32 4.84
C ILE A 108 -9.24 0.96 5.16
N ARG A 109 -8.56 -0.14 4.83
CA ARG A 109 -9.02 -1.51 5.13
C ARG A 109 -9.24 -1.72 6.62
N GLY A 110 -8.35 -1.17 7.46
CA GLY A 110 -8.44 -1.21 8.91
C GLY A 110 -9.47 -0.26 9.54
N ASN A 111 -10.15 0.60 8.77
CA ASN A 111 -11.13 1.58 9.26
C ASN A 111 -12.48 0.94 9.62
N ALA A 112 -12.47 -0.03 10.53
CA ALA A 112 -13.68 -0.71 11.01
C ALA A 112 -14.61 0.17 11.86
N ARG A 113 -14.17 1.35 12.26
CA ARG A 113 -14.98 2.32 13.03
C ARG A 113 -15.68 3.34 12.13
N HIS A 114 -15.49 3.22 10.82
CA HIS A 114 -16.11 4.08 9.81
C HIS A 114 -15.91 5.58 10.08
N ARG A 115 -14.73 5.97 10.59
CA ARG A 115 -14.41 7.40 10.69
C ARG A 115 -14.28 8.00 9.27
N PRO A 116 -14.57 9.29 9.07
CA PRO A 116 -14.38 9.89 7.74
C PRO A 116 -12.93 9.76 7.28
N VAL A 117 -12.72 9.15 6.11
CA VAL A 117 -11.41 9.01 5.47
C VAL A 117 -11.47 9.61 4.07
N HIS A 118 -10.58 10.57 3.81
CA HIS A 118 -10.43 11.23 2.52
C HIS A 118 -9.08 10.87 1.94
N LEU A 119 -9.07 10.19 0.79
CA LEU A 119 -7.85 9.78 0.09
C LEU A 119 -7.60 10.68 -1.12
N PHE A 120 -6.42 11.30 -1.15
CA PHE A 120 -5.87 11.99 -2.31
C PHE A 120 -4.75 11.13 -2.88
N PHE A 121 -4.95 10.59 -4.09
CA PHE A 121 -4.03 9.65 -4.68
C PHE A 121 -3.49 10.13 -6.02
N GLY A 122 -2.17 10.37 -6.06
CA GLY A 122 -1.42 10.75 -7.25
C GLY A 122 -0.86 9.54 -8.00
N MET A 123 -1.01 9.53 -9.33
CA MET A 123 -0.45 8.50 -10.20
C MET A 123 0.07 9.09 -11.50
N ARG A 124 0.92 8.35 -12.20
CA ARG A 124 1.40 8.78 -13.52
C ARG A 124 0.39 8.46 -14.61
N HIS A 125 -0.07 7.22 -14.67
CA HIS A 125 -1.00 6.69 -15.65
C HIS A 125 -2.16 6.01 -14.93
N ALA A 126 -3.38 6.33 -15.30
CA ALA A 126 -4.58 5.76 -14.66
C ALA A 126 -4.67 4.25 -14.91
N ASP A 127 -4.33 3.80 -16.11
CA ASP A 127 -4.52 2.41 -16.54
C ASP A 127 -3.49 1.44 -15.90
N SER A 128 -2.32 1.93 -15.50
CA SER A 128 -1.24 1.07 -14.98
C SER A 128 -0.86 1.33 -13.53
N ASP A 129 -1.14 2.53 -13.01
CA ASP A 129 -0.67 2.98 -11.71
C ASP A 129 -1.79 3.16 -10.68
N PHE A 130 -3.03 2.83 -11.04
CA PHE A 130 -4.17 2.93 -10.12
C PHE A 130 -4.25 1.68 -9.22
N PHE A 131 -3.31 1.59 -8.28
CA PHE A 131 -3.30 0.52 -7.30
C PHE A 131 -4.58 0.55 -6.44
N TYR A 132 -5.13 -0.63 -6.13
CA TYR A 132 -6.37 -0.81 -5.37
C TYR A 132 -7.63 -0.18 -6.01
N GLY A 133 -7.58 0.15 -7.31
CA GLY A 133 -8.70 0.75 -8.01
C GLY A 133 -9.95 -0.11 -8.00
N GLU A 134 -9.79 -1.44 -7.98
CA GLU A 134 -10.89 -2.41 -7.92
C GLU A 134 -11.49 -2.52 -6.51
N GLU A 135 -10.67 -2.34 -5.46
CA GLU A 135 -11.11 -2.43 -4.06
C GLU A 135 -11.75 -1.14 -3.54
N MET A 136 -11.35 0.01 -4.10
CA MET A 136 -11.80 1.32 -3.60
C MET A 136 -13.33 1.52 -3.63
N PRO A 137 -14.06 1.11 -4.68
CA PRO A 137 -15.53 1.19 -4.66
C PRO A 137 -16.16 0.37 -3.54
N GLY A 138 -15.61 -0.82 -3.27
CA GLY A 138 -16.04 -1.66 -2.15
C GLY A 138 -15.82 -0.97 -0.79
N TRP A 139 -14.65 -0.37 -0.59
CA TRP A 139 -14.36 0.38 0.65
C TRP A 139 -15.25 1.62 0.82
N GLN A 140 -15.66 2.26 -0.28
CA GLN A 140 -16.63 3.37 -0.22
C GLN A 140 -18.03 2.86 0.14
N ALA A 141 -18.48 1.78 -0.48
CA ALA A 141 -19.77 1.16 -0.17
C ALA A 141 -19.86 0.67 1.28
N GLU A 142 -18.74 0.13 1.81
CA GLU A 142 -18.62 -0.28 3.21
C GLU A 142 -18.45 0.89 4.20
N GLY A 143 -18.35 2.14 3.73
CA GLY A 143 -18.11 3.31 4.58
C GLY A 143 -16.70 3.40 5.17
N ARG A 144 -15.74 2.60 4.68
CA ARG A 144 -14.32 2.66 5.11
C ARG A 144 -13.56 3.81 4.47
N LEU A 145 -13.96 4.22 3.27
CA LEU A 145 -13.43 5.34 2.50
C LEU A 145 -14.57 6.31 2.18
N THR A 146 -14.50 7.52 2.71
CA THR A 146 -15.54 8.53 2.49
C THR A 146 -15.40 9.22 1.15
N ARG A 147 -14.17 9.55 0.75
CA ARG A 147 -13.90 10.28 -0.49
C ARG A 147 -12.59 9.82 -1.11
N LEU A 148 -12.61 9.64 -2.42
CA LEU A 148 -11.43 9.41 -3.25
C LEU A 148 -11.25 10.59 -4.20
N VAL A 149 -10.05 11.14 -4.23
CA VAL A 149 -9.60 12.14 -5.20
C VAL A 149 -8.37 11.61 -5.88
N THR A 150 -8.38 11.53 -7.20
CA THR A 150 -7.24 11.06 -7.99
C THR A 150 -6.62 12.18 -8.80
N ALA A 151 -5.28 12.20 -8.89
CA ALA A 151 -4.53 13.09 -9.76
C ALA A 151 -3.64 12.26 -10.69
N VAL A 152 -3.73 12.50 -12.00
CA VAL A 152 -2.94 11.81 -13.03
C VAL A 152 -1.97 12.80 -13.64
N SER A 153 -0.66 12.51 -13.58
CA SER A 153 0.37 13.44 -14.06
C SER A 153 0.83 13.18 -15.50
N ARG A 154 0.59 11.98 -16.04
CA ARG A 154 0.95 11.59 -17.41
C ARG A 154 -0.22 10.85 -18.04
N GLY A 155 -0.95 11.52 -18.93
CA GLY A 155 -2.10 10.98 -19.63
C GLY A 155 -2.86 12.11 -20.31
N ALA A 156 -3.81 11.80 -21.18
CA ALA A 156 -4.69 12.82 -21.75
C ALA A 156 -5.31 13.61 -20.59
N ARG A 157 -5.20 14.94 -20.66
CA ARG A 157 -5.83 15.86 -19.72
C ARG A 157 -7.34 15.55 -19.68
N ARG A 158 -7.76 14.71 -18.73
CA ARG A 158 -9.19 14.72 -18.39
C ARG A 158 -9.43 16.07 -17.74
N SER A 159 -10.31 16.86 -18.34
CA SER A 159 -10.80 18.11 -17.78
C SER A 159 -11.28 17.85 -16.37
N TYR A 160 -10.57 18.40 -15.38
CA TYR A 160 -11.04 18.41 -14.01
C TYR A 160 -12.37 19.17 -13.96
N PRO A 161 -13.34 18.69 -13.19
CA PRO A 161 -14.55 19.46 -12.94
C PRO A 161 -14.18 20.87 -12.43
N PRO A 162 -14.90 21.92 -12.84
CA PRO A 162 -14.52 23.32 -12.57
C PRO A 162 -14.37 23.70 -11.09
N HIS A 163 -14.91 22.92 -10.17
CA HIS A 163 -14.84 23.13 -8.71
C HIS A 163 -13.51 22.69 -8.05
N TRP A 164 -12.50 22.26 -8.84
CA TRP A 164 -11.16 21.88 -8.38
C TRP A 164 -10.10 22.97 -8.57
N ARG A 165 -10.47 24.18 -8.93
CA ARG A 165 -9.54 25.33 -8.93
C ARG A 165 -9.50 25.89 -7.51
N ILE A 166 -8.34 25.77 -6.87
CA ILE A 166 -7.97 26.54 -5.67
C ILE A 166 -7.56 27.93 -6.15
#